data_d153ee71f0bb498051a1011c19999a81
#
_entry.id   d153ee71f0bb498051a1011c19999a81
#
_cell.length_a   1.000
_cell.length_b   1.000
_cell.length_c   1.000
_cell.angle_alpha   90.00
_cell.angle_beta   90.00
_cell.angle_gamma   90.00
#
_symmetry.space_group_name_H-M   'P 1'
#
loop_
_entity.id
_entity.type
_entity.pdbx_description
1 polymer ?
#
loop_
_entity_poly.entity_id
_entity_poly.type
_entity_poly.pdbx_seq_one_letter_code
_entity_poly.pdbx_strand_id
1 'polypeptide(L)'
;TIKINISSNLLSSSTNLFVNVNTSVIEGRVLLTGIVDTQEIRIEAVRKVWEVDGVREVINEIEIGSKTTIKEYANDLWITTQVKGMAAKTIGLRALSYNFETIKGKVYIAGITSRPEQLDQIIEVTKTIKGVKEIVNYVIIKE
;
A
#
# COMPACT_ATOMS: atom_id res chain seq x y z
N THR A 1 14.66 5.61 -9.26
CA THR A 1 13.27 5.26 -9.55
C THR A 1 12.31 6.19 -8.82
N ILE A 2 11.07 6.21 -9.26
CA ILE A 2 10.05 7.06 -8.65
C ILE A 2 9.87 6.73 -7.16
N LYS A 3 9.77 5.44 -6.81
CA LYS A 3 9.58 5.03 -5.41
C LYS A 3 10.73 5.46 -4.51
N ILE A 4 11.96 5.29 -4.96
CA ILE A 4 13.15 5.71 -4.20
C ILE A 4 13.15 7.22 -4.03
N ASN A 5 12.82 7.97 -5.08
CA ASN A 5 12.79 9.43 -5.03
C ASN A 5 11.69 9.94 -4.10
N ILE A 6 10.52 9.28 -4.07
CA ILE A 6 9.46 9.59 -3.13
C ILE A 6 9.94 9.36 -1.69
N SER A 7 10.51 8.19 -1.42
CA SER A 7 11.01 7.85 -0.10
C SER A 7 12.06 8.85 0.38
N SER A 8 12.98 9.23 -0.51
CA SER A 8 14.00 10.22 -0.21
C SER A 8 13.39 11.59 0.10
N ASN A 9 12.39 12.00 -0.68
CA ASN A 9 11.75 13.29 -0.49
C ASN A 9 10.92 13.34 0.80
N LEU A 10 10.24 12.25 1.14
CA LEU A 10 9.52 12.15 2.41
C LEU A 10 10.50 12.22 3.59
N LEU A 11 11.62 11.51 3.50
CA LEU A 11 12.62 11.50 4.56
C LEU A 11 13.23 12.89 4.75
N SER A 12 13.50 13.61 3.67
CA SER A 12 14.08 14.98 3.76
C SER A 12 13.10 15.96 4.39
N SER A 13 11.80 15.71 4.23
CA SER A 13 10.76 16.55 4.85
C SER A 13 10.61 16.24 6.33
N SER A 14 10.53 14.95 6.67
CA SER A 14 10.31 14.51 8.05
C SER A 14 10.57 13.01 8.14
N THR A 15 11.30 12.60 9.18
CA THR A 15 11.46 11.18 9.51
C THR A 15 10.10 10.55 9.79
N ASN A 16 9.18 11.32 10.39
CA ASN A 16 7.83 10.89 10.70
C ASN A 16 7.07 10.51 9.44
N LEU A 17 7.15 11.31 8.37
CA LEU A 17 6.53 10.98 7.08
C LEU A 17 7.14 9.72 6.49
N PHE A 18 8.46 9.59 6.53
CA PHE A 18 9.14 8.42 5.99
C PHE A 18 8.72 7.11 6.68
N VAL A 19 8.59 7.16 8.01
CA VAL A 19 8.27 5.97 8.82
C VAL A 19 6.79 5.61 8.77
N ASN A 20 5.91 6.60 8.74
CA ASN A 20 4.46 6.38 8.91
C ASN A 20 3.66 6.35 7.62
N VAL A 21 4.27 6.65 6.49
CA VAL A 21 3.60 6.65 5.19
C VAL A 21 4.25 5.60 4.28
N ASN A 22 3.41 4.67 3.80
CA ASN A 22 3.83 3.66 2.85
C ASN A 22 3.46 4.09 1.44
N THR A 23 4.29 3.76 0.47
CA THR A 23 4.07 4.09 -0.93
C THR A 23 4.09 2.85 -1.81
N SER A 24 3.13 2.76 -2.72
CA SER A 24 3.14 1.77 -3.79
C SER A 24 3.07 2.52 -5.11
N VAL A 25 4.01 2.26 -6.01
CA VAL A 25 4.09 2.96 -7.28
C VAL A 25 3.87 1.99 -8.44
N ILE A 26 2.83 2.27 -9.24
CA ILE A 26 2.49 1.47 -10.41
C ILE A 26 2.30 2.43 -11.60
N GLU A 27 3.22 2.39 -12.56
CA GLU A 27 3.18 3.22 -13.77
C GLU A 27 2.97 4.72 -13.47
N GLY A 28 3.69 5.24 -12.49
CA GLY A 28 3.59 6.66 -12.10
C GLY A 28 2.38 6.97 -11.22
N ARG A 29 1.52 6.00 -10.94
CA ARG A 29 0.42 6.14 -9.99
C ARG A 29 0.91 5.75 -8.62
N VAL A 30 0.71 6.61 -7.64
CA VAL A 30 1.23 6.42 -6.29
C VAL A 30 0.07 6.23 -5.33
N LEU A 31 0.06 5.10 -4.65
CA LEU A 31 -0.87 4.84 -3.55
C LEU A 31 -0.15 5.13 -2.25
N LEU A 32 -0.71 6.02 -1.45
CA LEU A 32 -0.19 6.35 -0.13
C LEU A 32 -1.10 5.73 0.93
N THR A 33 -0.51 5.00 1.85
CA THR A 33 -1.20 4.39 2.98
C THR A 33 -0.46 4.72 4.27
N GLY A 34 -1.12 4.59 5.39
CA GLY A 34 -0.52 4.83 6.68
C GLY A 34 -1.41 5.64 7.60
N ILE A 35 -0.86 6.00 8.75
CA ILE A 35 -1.57 6.80 9.76
C ILE A 35 -0.65 7.93 10.20
N VAL A 36 -1.17 9.15 10.16
CA VAL A 36 -0.43 10.34 10.60
C VAL A 36 -1.26 11.09 11.64
N ASP A 37 -0.60 11.94 12.43
CA ASP A 37 -1.24 12.60 13.57
C ASP A 37 -2.19 13.72 13.16
N THR A 38 -1.90 14.44 12.07
CA THR A 38 -2.66 15.63 11.71
C THR A 38 -2.94 15.71 10.23
N GLN A 39 -3.93 16.52 9.86
CA GLN A 39 -4.28 16.82 8.48
C GLN A 39 -3.11 17.51 7.76
N GLU A 40 -2.39 18.38 8.46
CA GLU A 40 -1.25 19.10 7.90
C GLU A 40 -0.14 18.16 7.46
N ILE A 41 0.14 17.12 8.27
CA ILE A 41 1.14 16.10 7.92
C ILE A 41 0.69 15.32 6.69
N ARG A 42 -0.59 14.99 6.60
CA ARG A 42 -1.15 14.28 5.45
C ARG A 42 -1.01 15.10 4.16
N ILE A 43 -1.34 16.38 4.23
CA ILE A 43 -1.20 17.30 3.08
C ILE A 43 0.25 17.41 2.66
N GLU A 44 1.16 17.52 3.62
CA GLU A 44 2.61 17.60 3.36
C GLU A 44 3.11 16.35 2.63
N ALA A 45 2.64 15.16 3.03
CA ALA A 45 3.02 13.91 2.38
C ALA A 45 2.61 13.92 0.91
N VAL A 46 1.38 14.30 0.61
CA VAL A 46 0.87 14.35 -0.77
C VAL A 46 1.65 15.37 -1.59
N ARG A 47 1.92 16.54 -1.01
CA ARG A 47 2.69 17.60 -1.68
C ARG A 47 4.09 17.11 -2.04
N LYS A 48 4.77 16.43 -1.11
CA LYS A 48 6.12 15.92 -1.34
C LYS A 48 6.16 14.85 -2.42
N VAL A 49 5.12 14.03 -2.51
CA VAL A 49 5.02 13.01 -3.56
C VAL A 49 4.87 13.67 -4.93
N TRP A 50 4.03 14.71 -5.04
CA TRP A 50 3.83 15.42 -6.31
C TRP A 50 5.10 16.12 -6.82
N GLU A 51 6.04 16.42 -5.95
CA GLU A 51 7.31 17.05 -6.35
C GLU A 51 8.24 16.11 -7.12
N VAL A 52 7.96 14.80 -7.08
CA VAL A 52 8.82 13.81 -7.73
C VAL A 52 8.46 13.67 -9.20
N ASP A 53 9.47 13.74 -10.07
CA ASP A 53 9.29 13.57 -11.50
C ASP A 53 8.75 12.19 -11.84
N GLY A 54 7.79 12.13 -12.74
CA GLY A 54 7.19 10.88 -13.17
C GLY A 54 5.91 10.51 -12.44
N VAL A 55 5.57 11.21 -11.37
CA VAL A 55 4.31 10.99 -10.65
C VAL A 55 3.16 11.55 -11.50
N ARG A 56 2.22 10.68 -11.84
CA ARG A 56 1.07 11.01 -12.70
C ARG A 56 -0.22 11.14 -11.91
N GLU A 57 -0.33 10.41 -10.79
CA GLU A 57 -1.53 10.36 -9.97
C GLU A 57 -1.13 10.00 -8.55
N VAL A 58 -1.80 10.60 -7.58
CA VAL A 58 -1.62 10.25 -6.17
C VAL A 58 -2.98 9.86 -5.60
N ILE A 59 -3.06 8.64 -5.09
CA ILE A 59 -4.23 8.13 -4.39
C ILE A 59 -3.89 8.19 -2.91
N ASN A 60 -4.60 9.06 -2.18
CA ASN A 60 -4.31 9.31 -0.78
C ASN A 60 -5.25 8.50 0.12
N GLU A 61 -4.74 7.40 0.66
CA GLU A 61 -5.45 6.58 1.65
C GLU A 61 -4.84 6.74 3.05
N ILE A 62 -4.09 7.81 3.25
CA ILE A 62 -3.51 8.09 4.57
C ILE A 62 -4.64 8.47 5.53
N GLU A 63 -4.65 7.83 6.69
CA GLU A 63 -5.63 8.09 7.74
C GLU A 63 -5.03 9.02 8.78
N ILE A 64 -5.87 9.82 9.41
CA ILE A 64 -5.50 10.67 10.53
C ILE A 64 -5.97 9.98 11.79
N GLY A 65 -5.07 9.77 12.74
CA GLY A 65 -5.43 9.09 13.97
C GLY A 65 -4.22 8.66 14.78
N SER A 66 -4.49 7.81 15.78
CA SER A 66 -3.45 7.29 16.64
C SER A 66 -2.55 6.32 15.88
N LYS A 67 -1.26 6.43 16.11
CA LYS A 67 -0.28 5.52 15.54
C LYS A 67 -0.62 4.08 15.90
N THR A 68 -0.26 3.17 15.00
CA THR A 68 -0.36 1.74 15.22
C THR A 68 0.51 1.34 16.42
N THR A 69 -0.04 0.56 17.35
CA THR A 69 0.75 0.01 18.46
C THR A 69 1.72 -1.03 17.89
N ILE A 70 2.74 -1.40 18.68
CA ILE A 70 3.69 -2.44 18.29
C ILE A 70 2.95 -3.74 17.98
N LYS A 71 1.95 -4.09 18.79
CA LYS A 71 1.15 -5.30 18.60
C LYS A 71 0.36 -5.25 17.30
N GLU A 72 -0.28 -4.11 17.03
CA GLU A 72 -1.04 -3.92 15.78
C GLU A 72 -0.11 -3.97 14.56
N TYR A 73 1.05 -3.33 14.66
CA TYR A 73 2.03 -3.33 13.59
C TYR A 73 2.52 -4.76 13.28
N ALA A 74 2.83 -5.53 14.32
CA ALA A 74 3.25 -6.92 14.16
C ALA A 74 2.15 -7.76 13.51
N ASN A 75 0.90 -7.55 13.91
CA ASN A 75 -0.24 -8.24 13.32
C ASN A 75 -0.42 -7.87 11.85
N ASP A 76 -0.27 -6.59 11.51
CA ASP A 76 -0.36 -6.12 10.12
C ASP A 76 0.75 -6.74 9.25
N LEU A 77 1.97 -6.83 9.77
CA LEU A 77 3.07 -7.49 9.06
C LEU A 77 2.79 -8.96 8.84
N TRP A 78 2.22 -9.62 9.86
CA TRP A 78 1.84 -11.03 9.73
C TRP A 78 0.80 -11.22 8.63
N ILE A 79 -0.23 -10.36 8.61
CA ILE A 79 -1.28 -10.39 7.58
C ILE A 79 -0.65 -10.21 6.19
N THR A 80 0.16 -9.18 6.00
CA THR A 80 0.81 -8.92 4.72
C THR A 80 1.64 -10.13 4.28
N THR A 81 2.39 -10.74 5.19
CA THR A 81 3.20 -11.93 4.90
C THR A 81 2.32 -13.09 4.46
N GLN A 82 1.18 -13.31 5.13
CA GLN A 82 0.23 -14.35 4.77
C GLN A 82 -0.39 -14.09 3.40
N VAL A 83 -0.79 -12.85 3.12
CA VAL A 83 -1.37 -12.48 1.81
C VAL A 83 -0.37 -12.76 0.71
N LYS A 84 0.89 -12.31 0.87
CA LYS A 84 1.94 -12.54 -0.13
C LYS A 84 2.19 -14.02 -0.36
N GLY A 85 2.26 -14.79 0.72
CA GLY A 85 2.47 -16.24 0.63
C GLY A 85 1.34 -16.95 -0.08
N MET A 86 0.09 -16.60 0.25
CA MET A 86 -1.09 -17.21 -0.37
C MET A 86 -1.22 -16.79 -1.83
N ALA A 87 -0.92 -15.54 -2.16
CA ALA A 87 -0.90 -15.08 -3.54
C ALA A 87 0.14 -15.84 -4.37
N ALA A 88 1.35 -15.99 -3.84
CA ALA A 88 2.41 -16.74 -4.52
C ALA A 88 2.01 -18.20 -4.74
N LYS A 89 1.34 -18.81 -3.77
CA LYS A 89 0.87 -20.19 -3.87
C LYS A 89 -0.25 -20.32 -4.91
N THR A 90 -1.10 -19.32 -5.03
CA THR A 90 -2.29 -19.36 -5.90
C THR A 90 -1.97 -19.04 -7.35
N ILE A 91 -1.13 -18.01 -7.59
CA ILE A 91 -0.85 -17.52 -8.95
C ILE A 91 0.64 -17.53 -9.33
N GLY A 92 1.50 -18.02 -8.45
CA GLY A 92 2.92 -18.14 -8.73
C GLY A 92 3.65 -16.80 -8.83
N LEU A 93 4.60 -16.71 -9.74
CA LEU A 93 5.44 -15.51 -9.91
C LEU A 93 4.65 -14.26 -10.30
N ARG A 94 3.43 -14.43 -10.83
CA ARG A 94 2.57 -13.30 -11.16
C ARG A 94 2.17 -12.49 -9.92
N ALA A 95 2.28 -13.09 -8.74
CA ALA A 95 2.04 -12.39 -7.47
C ALA A 95 2.96 -11.20 -7.29
N LEU A 96 4.13 -11.19 -7.93
CA LEU A 96 5.09 -10.09 -7.86
C LEU A 96 4.59 -8.82 -8.55
N SER A 97 3.55 -8.93 -9.37
CA SER A 97 2.92 -7.76 -10.04
C SER A 97 2.00 -6.99 -9.11
N TYR A 98 1.78 -7.50 -7.90
CA TYR A 98 0.87 -6.90 -6.93
C TYR A 98 1.64 -6.39 -5.73
N ASN A 99 1.17 -5.29 -5.17
CA ASN A 99 1.68 -4.74 -3.91
C ASN A 99 0.61 -4.87 -2.85
N PHE A 100 1.02 -5.27 -1.66
CA PHE A 100 0.13 -5.46 -0.51
C PHE A 100 0.64 -4.65 0.66
N GLU A 101 -0.24 -3.86 1.28
CA GLU A 101 0.04 -3.14 2.52
C GLU A 101 -1.13 -3.35 3.46
N THR A 102 -0.86 -3.52 4.74
CA THR A 102 -1.89 -3.71 5.75
C THR A 102 -1.75 -2.65 6.83
N ILE A 103 -2.86 -1.96 7.11
CA ILE A 103 -2.93 -0.92 8.14
C ILE A 103 -4.13 -1.24 9.04
N LYS A 104 -3.87 -1.62 10.27
CA LYS A 104 -4.92 -1.99 11.27
C LYS A 104 -5.93 -2.99 10.72
N GLY A 105 -5.42 -4.01 10.03
CA GLY A 105 -6.25 -5.08 9.46
C GLY A 105 -6.88 -4.77 8.12
N LYS A 106 -6.72 -3.57 7.59
CA LYS A 106 -7.18 -3.19 6.27
C LYS A 106 -6.08 -3.47 5.26
N VAL A 107 -6.35 -4.34 4.29
CA VAL A 107 -5.39 -4.75 3.26
C VAL A 107 -5.61 -3.94 1.99
N TYR A 108 -4.59 -3.22 1.59
CA TYR A 108 -4.59 -2.46 0.34
C TYR A 108 -3.85 -3.27 -0.71
N ILE A 109 -4.50 -3.48 -1.85
CA ILE A 109 -3.93 -4.22 -2.98
C ILE A 109 -3.78 -3.26 -4.15
N ALA A 110 -2.57 -3.15 -4.68
CA ALA A 110 -2.30 -2.35 -5.86
C ALA A 110 -1.53 -3.20 -6.87
N GLY A 111 -1.62 -2.86 -8.14
CA GLY A 111 -0.92 -3.57 -9.18
C GLY A 111 -1.58 -3.40 -10.53
N ILE A 112 -1.09 -4.18 -11.49
CA ILE A 112 -1.65 -4.21 -12.84
C ILE A 112 -1.81 -5.66 -13.25
N THR A 113 -2.95 -6.01 -13.80
CA THR A 113 -3.20 -7.34 -14.34
C THR A 113 -4.01 -7.25 -15.63
N SER A 114 -3.77 -8.20 -16.54
CA SER A 114 -4.64 -8.43 -17.70
C SER A 114 -5.64 -9.56 -17.44
N ARG A 115 -5.63 -10.12 -16.22
CA ARG A 115 -6.44 -11.28 -15.86
C ARG A 115 -7.32 -10.98 -14.65
N PRO A 116 -8.55 -10.49 -14.86
CA PRO A 116 -9.47 -10.18 -13.75
C PRO A 116 -9.73 -11.35 -12.82
N GLU A 117 -9.79 -12.58 -13.36
CA GLU A 117 -9.99 -13.80 -12.57
C GLU A 117 -8.87 -14.04 -11.57
N GLN A 118 -7.65 -13.62 -11.89
CA GLN A 118 -6.50 -13.73 -11.01
C GLN A 118 -6.65 -12.81 -9.80
N LEU A 119 -7.11 -11.57 -10.04
CA LEU A 119 -7.40 -10.63 -8.97
C LEU A 119 -8.49 -11.16 -8.05
N ASP A 120 -9.54 -11.77 -8.64
CA ASP A 120 -10.62 -12.36 -7.85
C ASP A 120 -10.10 -13.46 -6.93
N GLN A 121 -9.18 -14.30 -7.43
CA GLN A 121 -8.55 -15.35 -6.63
C GLN A 121 -7.75 -14.76 -5.45
N ILE A 122 -7.00 -13.70 -5.70
CA ILE A 122 -6.22 -13.02 -4.65
C ILE A 122 -7.16 -12.46 -3.57
N ILE A 123 -8.23 -11.80 -3.97
CA ILE A 123 -9.21 -11.24 -3.04
C ILE A 123 -9.84 -12.35 -2.20
N GLU A 124 -10.24 -13.46 -2.84
CA GLU A 124 -10.87 -14.56 -2.12
C GLU A 124 -9.94 -15.20 -1.09
N VAL A 125 -8.67 -15.46 -1.44
CA VAL A 125 -7.73 -16.03 -0.47
C VAL A 125 -7.39 -15.03 0.64
N THR A 126 -7.36 -13.74 0.34
CA THR A 126 -7.10 -12.69 1.34
C THR A 126 -8.21 -12.66 2.40
N LYS A 127 -9.46 -12.85 1.98
CA LYS A 127 -10.60 -12.88 2.91
C LYS A 127 -10.50 -13.99 3.94
N THR A 128 -9.78 -15.06 3.66
CA THR A 128 -9.65 -16.20 4.57
C THR A 128 -8.63 -15.99 5.67
N ILE A 129 -7.81 -14.95 5.59
CA ILE A 129 -6.74 -14.69 6.53
C ILE A 129 -7.29 -14.06 7.80
N LYS A 130 -6.96 -14.66 8.95
CA LYS A 130 -7.41 -14.15 10.24
C LYS A 130 -6.87 -12.74 10.47
N GLY A 131 -7.73 -11.84 10.90
CA GLY A 131 -7.38 -10.47 11.22
C GLY A 131 -7.64 -9.49 10.09
N VAL A 132 -7.92 -9.95 8.88
CA VAL A 132 -8.29 -9.08 7.76
C VAL A 132 -9.70 -8.54 8.02
N LYS A 133 -9.79 -7.21 8.12
CA LYS A 133 -11.05 -6.50 8.39
C LYS A 133 -11.69 -5.95 7.13
N GLU A 134 -10.86 -5.50 6.19
CA GLU A 134 -11.33 -4.88 4.96
C GLU A 134 -10.28 -5.06 3.88
N ILE A 135 -10.72 -5.15 2.63
CA ILE A 135 -9.82 -5.21 1.47
C ILE A 135 -10.14 -4.01 0.59
N VAL A 136 -9.13 -3.22 0.28
CA VAL A 136 -9.26 -2.06 -0.61
C VAL A 136 -8.47 -2.35 -1.88
N ASN A 137 -9.16 -2.41 -3.01
CA ASN A 137 -8.58 -2.82 -4.28
C ASN A 137 -8.31 -1.64 -5.20
N TYR A 138 -7.03 -1.40 -5.49
CA TYR A 138 -6.58 -0.40 -6.44
C TYR A 138 -5.83 -1.03 -7.61
N VAL A 139 -6.14 -2.29 -7.91
CA VAL A 139 -5.52 -2.96 -9.05
C VAL A 139 -6.13 -2.44 -10.36
N ILE A 140 -5.25 -2.17 -11.32
CA ILE A 140 -5.63 -1.70 -12.65
C ILE A 140 -5.72 -2.92 -13.55
N ILE A 141 -6.86 -3.07 -14.23
CA ILE A 141 -7.06 -4.14 -15.21
C ILE A 141 -6.79 -3.56 -16.59
N LYS A 142 -5.80 -4.12 -17.28
CA LYS A 142 -5.48 -3.76 -18.66
C LYS A 142 -5.88 -4.90 -19.60
N GLU A 143 -6.46 -4.51 -20.69
CA GLU A 143 -6.84 -5.45 -21.75
C GLU A 143 -5.65 -5.79 -22.67
#